data_2aa284ec3448bb7af996e5bedc16fbf7
#
_entry.id   2aa284ec3448bb7af996e5bedc16fbf7
#
_cell.length_a   1.000
_cell.length_b   1.000
_cell.length_c   1.000
_cell.angle_alpha   90.00
_cell.angle_beta   90.00
_cell.angle_gamma   90.00
#
_symmetry.space_group_name_H-M   'P 1'
#
loop_
_entity.id
_entity.type
_entity.pdbx_description
1 polymer ?
#
loop_
_entity_poly.entity_id
_entity_poly.type
_entity_poly.pdbx_seq_one_letter_code
_entity_poly.pdbx_strand_id
1 'polypeptide(L)'
;TESREVASEKKEEAAYSWVETQEEFENLITKSLKASRIALDTEFHRERTYWPKVALVQLRVADETFLVDPLVINLSPFGEVLDSDVIFVMHAASQDIEVLERACGRGPRHLFDTQVAAGFTGMSTPSLSALVERYVGLRLPKGDRLTDWFERPLRKNQSEYAANDVRYLFEVHDRLIADLEESGRLDWALIECQLLQSRSKPNVSPELAWTRIKEARHLRGKSRCVASVLAGWREVT
;
A
#
# COMPACT_ATOMS: atom_id res chain seq x y z
N THR A 1 -1.63 -13.49 -56.35
CA THR A 1 -1.77 -14.51 -55.29
C THR A 1 -1.13 -13.96 -54.02
N GLU A 2 -1.93 -13.20 -53.28
CA GLU A 2 -1.53 -12.59 -52.03
C GLU A 2 -1.74 -13.60 -50.92
N SER A 3 -0.66 -13.98 -50.25
CA SER A 3 -0.67 -14.73 -49.01
C SER A 3 -0.88 -13.72 -47.87
N ARG A 4 -2.10 -13.64 -47.34
CA ARG A 4 -2.37 -12.94 -46.08
C ARG A 4 -1.76 -13.77 -44.96
N GLU A 5 -0.72 -13.24 -44.35
CA GLU A 5 -0.22 -13.67 -43.05
C GLU A 5 -1.31 -13.42 -42.02
N VAL A 6 -1.80 -14.50 -41.43
CA VAL A 6 -2.65 -14.47 -40.24
C VAL A 6 -1.72 -14.15 -39.08
N ALA A 7 -1.72 -12.89 -38.66
CA ALA A 7 -1.11 -12.50 -37.40
C ALA A 7 -1.79 -13.28 -36.28
N SER A 8 -1.08 -14.20 -35.64
CA SER A 8 -1.51 -14.88 -34.44
C SER A 8 -1.64 -13.81 -33.34
N GLU A 9 -2.85 -13.53 -32.90
CA GLU A 9 -3.09 -12.85 -31.64
C GLU A 9 -2.41 -13.67 -30.54
N LYS A 10 -1.22 -13.24 -30.11
CA LYS A 10 -0.68 -13.65 -28.82
C LYS A 10 -1.72 -13.19 -27.80
N LYS A 11 -2.42 -14.13 -27.15
CA LYS A 11 -3.09 -13.89 -25.90
C LYS A 11 -2.06 -13.20 -25.00
N GLU A 12 -2.20 -11.90 -24.76
CA GLU A 12 -1.49 -11.24 -23.67
C GLU A 12 -1.88 -11.98 -22.40
N GLU A 13 -0.97 -12.77 -21.87
CA GLU A 13 -1.10 -13.34 -20.54
C GLU A 13 -1.40 -12.17 -19.58
N ALA A 14 -2.44 -12.31 -18.78
CA ALA A 14 -2.81 -11.26 -17.83
C ALA A 14 -1.59 -10.95 -16.96
N ALA A 15 -1.16 -9.68 -16.99
CA ALA A 15 0.06 -9.24 -16.34
C ALA A 15 -0.04 -9.27 -14.79
N TYR A 16 -1.05 -9.93 -14.24
CA TYR A 16 -1.31 -10.16 -12.82
C TYR A 16 -2.20 -11.39 -12.62
N SER A 17 -2.14 -11.96 -11.43
CA SER A 17 -2.99 -13.08 -10.97
C SER A 17 -3.89 -12.62 -9.83
N TRP A 18 -5.15 -13.07 -9.84
CA TRP A 18 -6.05 -12.89 -8.71
C TRP A 18 -5.78 -13.93 -7.63
N VAL A 19 -5.96 -13.52 -6.37
CA VAL A 19 -5.94 -14.37 -5.19
C VAL A 19 -7.28 -14.18 -4.48
N GLU A 20 -8.17 -15.15 -4.66
CA GLU A 20 -9.58 -15.09 -4.23
C GLU A 20 -9.94 -16.24 -3.28
N THR A 21 -8.98 -17.11 -2.96
CA THR A 21 -9.16 -18.20 -1.99
C THR A 21 -8.12 -18.12 -0.87
N GLN A 22 -8.49 -18.63 0.30
CA GLN A 22 -7.56 -18.65 1.44
C GLN A 22 -6.34 -19.53 1.17
N GLU A 23 -6.49 -20.64 0.45
CA GLU A 23 -5.41 -21.54 0.06
C GLU A 23 -4.39 -20.84 -0.87
N GLU A 24 -4.85 -20.14 -1.89
CA GLU A 24 -3.98 -19.34 -2.77
C GLU A 24 -3.22 -18.28 -1.98
N PHE A 25 -3.89 -17.66 -1.01
CA PHE A 25 -3.28 -16.65 -0.16
C PHE A 25 -2.21 -17.24 0.76
N GLU A 26 -2.42 -18.40 1.37
CA GLU A 26 -1.42 -19.09 2.17
C GLU A 26 -0.19 -19.52 1.35
N ASN A 27 -0.42 -19.93 0.10
CA ASN A 27 0.66 -20.19 -0.84
C ASN A 27 1.44 -18.92 -1.18
N LEU A 28 0.76 -17.78 -1.37
CA LEU A 28 1.38 -16.48 -1.59
C LEU A 28 2.17 -16.02 -0.36
N ILE A 29 1.67 -16.20 0.86
CA ILE A 29 2.41 -15.94 2.10
C ILE A 29 3.71 -16.75 2.14
N THR A 30 3.63 -18.06 1.88
CA THR A 30 4.80 -18.94 1.85
C THR A 30 5.84 -18.50 0.82
N LYS A 31 5.41 -18.03 -0.34
CA LYS A 31 6.26 -17.46 -1.39
C LYS A 31 6.87 -16.13 -0.94
N SER A 32 6.08 -15.28 -0.31
CA SER A 32 6.45 -13.96 0.17
C SER A 32 7.56 -14.03 1.23
N LEU A 33 7.47 -14.95 2.17
CA LEU A 33 8.47 -15.17 3.23
C LEU A 33 9.86 -15.59 2.70
N LYS A 34 9.94 -16.06 1.46
CA LYS A 34 11.22 -16.43 0.81
C LYS A 34 11.81 -15.30 -0.03
N ALA A 35 11.07 -14.22 -0.23
CA ALA A 35 11.52 -13.09 -1.01
C ALA A 35 12.42 -12.17 -0.17
N SER A 36 13.40 -11.52 -0.80
CA SER A 36 14.19 -10.46 -0.17
C SER A 36 13.43 -9.15 -0.07
N ARG A 37 12.52 -8.91 -1.01
CA ARG A 37 11.66 -7.73 -1.06
C ARG A 37 10.31 -8.02 -1.71
N ILE A 38 9.31 -7.24 -1.36
CA ILE A 38 7.95 -7.28 -1.91
C ILE A 38 7.54 -5.84 -2.22
N ALA A 39 6.97 -5.59 -3.41
CA ALA A 39 6.25 -4.35 -3.65
C ALA A 39 4.81 -4.51 -3.16
N LEU A 40 4.29 -3.50 -2.45
CA LEU A 40 2.96 -3.52 -1.87
C LEU A 40 2.27 -2.18 -2.03
N ASP A 41 0.97 -2.23 -2.34
CA ASP A 41 0.05 -1.10 -2.33
C ASP A 41 -1.32 -1.56 -1.84
N THR A 42 -2.21 -0.64 -1.44
CA THR A 42 -3.56 -0.97 -1.00
C THR A 42 -4.59 0.02 -1.52
N GLU A 43 -5.77 -0.51 -1.86
CA GLU A 43 -6.96 0.31 -2.09
C GLU A 43 -7.94 0.16 -0.93
N PHE A 44 -8.48 1.26 -0.44
CA PHE A 44 -9.34 1.28 0.74
C PHE A 44 -10.31 2.47 0.73
N HIS A 45 -11.36 2.39 1.55
CA HIS A 45 -12.30 3.49 1.76
C HIS A 45 -12.23 4.01 3.19
N ARG A 46 -12.32 5.35 3.34
CA ARG A 46 -12.41 6.07 4.63
C ARG A 46 -13.70 6.88 4.79
N GLU A 47 -14.48 7.05 3.73
CA GLU A 47 -15.57 8.04 3.71
C GLU A 47 -16.77 7.64 4.56
N ARG A 48 -17.01 6.35 4.74
CA ARG A 48 -18.21 5.82 5.42
C ARG A 48 -17.93 5.17 6.77
N THR A 49 -16.66 5.03 7.14
CA THR A 49 -16.24 4.37 8.37
C THR A 49 -15.18 5.19 9.07
N TYR A 50 -15.12 5.12 10.39
CA TYR A 50 -14.07 5.81 11.15
C TYR A 50 -12.69 5.24 10.86
N TRP A 51 -12.60 3.93 10.75
CA TRP A 51 -11.37 3.25 10.35
C TRP A 51 -11.38 2.92 8.86
N PRO A 52 -10.24 3.02 8.20
CA PRO A 52 -10.16 2.62 6.80
C PRO A 52 -10.47 1.14 6.65
N LYS A 53 -11.23 0.79 5.63
CA LYS A 53 -11.52 -0.59 5.28
C LYS A 53 -10.80 -0.94 3.98
N VAL A 54 -9.92 -1.94 4.03
CA VAL A 54 -9.20 -2.42 2.85
C VAL A 54 -10.18 -3.05 1.86
N ALA A 55 -9.98 -2.75 0.58
CA ALA A 55 -10.81 -3.21 -0.53
C ALA A 55 -10.01 -4.05 -1.54
N LEU A 56 -8.69 -3.82 -1.64
CA LEU A 56 -7.78 -4.59 -2.49
C LEU A 56 -6.36 -4.48 -1.90
N VAL A 57 -5.57 -5.55 -2.03
CA VAL A 57 -4.12 -5.52 -1.74
C VAL A 57 -3.38 -5.95 -2.99
N GLN A 58 -2.45 -5.12 -3.44
CA GLN A 58 -1.60 -5.40 -4.57
C GLN A 58 -0.22 -5.83 -4.07
N LEU A 59 0.28 -6.94 -4.60
CA LEU A 59 1.61 -7.45 -4.27
C LEU A 59 2.39 -7.75 -5.55
N ARG A 60 3.67 -7.38 -5.58
CA ARG A 60 4.64 -7.95 -6.49
C ARG A 60 5.67 -8.75 -5.70
N VAL A 61 5.75 -10.04 -5.99
CA VAL A 61 6.70 -10.97 -5.39
C VAL A 61 7.55 -11.55 -6.51
N ALA A 62 8.86 -11.29 -6.51
CA ALA A 62 9.75 -11.56 -7.63
C ALA A 62 9.22 -10.89 -8.92
N ASP A 63 8.96 -11.66 -9.97
CA ASP A 63 8.49 -11.15 -11.26
C ASP A 63 6.97 -11.27 -11.44
N GLU A 64 6.24 -11.69 -10.40
CA GLU A 64 4.80 -11.92 -10.47
C GLU A 64 4.03 -10.86 -9.68
N THR A 65 2.93 -10.39 -10.27
CA THR A 65 2.00 -9.43 -9.63
C THR A 65 0.72 -10.13 -9.24
N PHE A 66 0.24 -9.86 -8.03
CA PHE A 66 -0.96 -10.46 -7.44
C PHE A 66 -1.92 -9.36 -7.00
N LEU A 67 -3.21 -9.59 -7.28
CA LEU A 67 -4.33 -8.81 -6.75
C LEU A 67 -5.07 -9.69 -5.75
N VAL A 68 -4.96 -9.34 -4.47
CA VAL A 68 -5.53 -10.11 -3.37
C VAL A 68 -6.87 -9.49 -2.97
N ASP A 69 -7.95 -10.28 -2.97
CA ASP A 69 -9.28 -9.82 -2.62
C ASP A 69 -9.60 -10.00 -1.13
N PRO A 70 -9.48 -8.95 -0.30
CA PRO A 70 -9.75 -9.02 1.13
C PRO A 70 -11.24 -9.15 1.48
N LEU A 71 -12.14 -9.10 0.48
CA LEU A 71 -13.57 -9.27 0.74
C LEU A 71 -13.96 -10.75 0.89
N VAL A 72 -13.13 -11.66 0.39
CA VAL A 72 -13.38 -13.11 0.39
C VAL A 72 -12.33 -13.91 1.16
N ILE A 73 -11.21 -13.29 1.55
CA ILE A 73 -10.15 -13.94 2.32
C ILE A 73 -9.86 -13.20 3.63
N ASN A 74 -9.29 -13.92 4.60
CA ASN A 74 -8.78 -13.33 5.84
C ASN A 74 -7.33 -12.90 5.67
N LEU A 75 -7.05 -11.59 5.77
CA LEU A 75 -5.70 -11.03 5.63
C LEU A 75 -4.81 -11.20 6.88
N SER A 76 -5.37 -11.56 8.05
CA SER A 76 -4.59 -11.61 9.30
C SER A 76 -3.31 -12.45 9.21
N PRO A 77 -3.23 -13.58 8.48
CA PRO A 77 -2.00 -14.35 8.33
C PRO A 77 -0.86 -13.59 7.64
N PHE A 78 -1.17 -12.58 6.82
CA PHE A 78 -0.15 -11.73 6.19
C PHE A 78 0.69 -10.94 7.19
N GLY A 79 0.19 -10.80 8.42
CA GLY A 79 0.95 -10.23 9.53
C GLY A 79 2.29 -10.93 9.77
N GLU A 80 2.44 -12.22 9.46
CA GLU A 80 3.71 -12.93 9.53
C GLU A 80 4.73 -12.40 8.52
N VAL A 81 4.30 -12.13 7.29
CA VAL A 81 5.16 -11.54 6.25
C VAL A 81 5.55 -10.12 6.62
N LEU A 82 4.59 -9.32 7.12
CA LEU A 82 4.84 -7.93 7.54
C LEU A 82 5.86 -7.84 8.69
N ASP A 83 5.93 -8.85 9.57
CA ASP A 83 6.88 -8.92 10.70
C ASP A 83 8.22 -9.59 10.34
N SER A 84 8.36 -10.08 9.13
CA SER A 84 9.58 -10.75 8.66
C SER A 84 10.68 -9.76 8.28
N ASP A 85 11.85 -10.28 7.88
CA ASP A 85 12.98 -9.46 7.41
C ASP A 85 12.84 -9.02 5.93
N VAL A 86 11.68 -9.27 5.31
CA VAL A 86 11.37 -8.85 3.94
C VAL A 86 11.26 -7.32 3.86
N ILE A 87 11.88 -6.71 2.85
CA ILE A 87 11.77 -5.28 2.60
C ILE A 87 10.49 -5.00 1.82
N PHE A 88 9.61 -4.17 2.38
CA PHE A 88 8.41 -3.71 1.69
C PHE A 88 8.72 -2.43 0.92
N VAL A 89 8.68 -2.51 -0.40
CA VAL A 89 8.82 -1.36 -1.30
C VAL A 89 7.42 -0.81 -1.60
N MET A 90 7.16 0.42 -1.16
CA MET A 90 5.87 1.07 -1.27
C MET A 90 6.02 2.50 -1.81
N HIS A 91 4.92 3.16 -2.14
CA HIS A 91 4.90 4.54 -2.57
C HIS A 91 3.89 5.36 -1.78
N ALA A 92 4.35 6.39 -1.05
CA ALA A 92 3.50 7.24 -0.20
C ALA A 92 2.72 6.45 0.87
N ALA A 93 3.35 5.46 1.50
CA ALA A 93 2.80 4.37 2.30
C ALA A 93 2.09 4.78 3.60
N SER A 94 2.06 6.05 3.96
CA SER A 94 1.56 6.51 5.27
C SER A 94 0.14 6.04 5.61
N GLN A 95 -0.74 5.94 4.61
CA GLN A 95 -2.11 5.48 4.81
C GLN A 95 -2.22 3.96 4.75
N ASP A 96 -1.43 3.33 3.89
CA ASP A 96 -1.40 1.88 3.73
C ASP A 96 -0.93 1.19 5.00
N ILE A 97 0.05 1.75 5.70
CA ILE A 97 0.52 1.26 6.99
C ILE A 97 -0.65 1.17 8.00
N GLU A 98 -1.48 2.23 8.10
CA GLU A 98 -2.66 2.22 8.99
C GLU A 98 -3.68 1.16 8.59
N VAL A 99 -3.90 0.99 7.28
CA VAL A 99 -4.80 -0.04 6.72
C VAL A 99 -4.31 -1.45 7.05
N LEU A 100 -3.01 -1.70 6.85
CA LEU A 100 -2.37 -2.99 7.13
C LEU A 100 -2.35 -3.30 8.63
N GLU A 101 -2.05 -2.32 9.49
CA GLU A 101 -2.10 -2.46 10.94
C GLU A 101 -3.49 -2.90 11.41
N ARG A 102 -4.56 -2.39 10.79
CA ARG A 102 -5.93 -2.78 11.09
C ARG A 102 -6.30 -4.15 10.55
N ALA A 103 -5.92 -4.46 9.30
CA ALA A 103 -6.31 -5.69 8.63
C ALA A 103 -5.48 -6.90 9.09
N CYS A 104 -4.18 -6.69 9.39
CA CYS A 104 -3.21 -7.74 9.66
C CYS A 104 -2.65 -7.69 11.11
N GLY A 105 -3.07 -6.69 11.91
CA GLY A 105 -2.60 -6.51 13.29
C GLY A 105 -1.22 -5.82 13.39
N ARG A 106 -0.56 -5.53 12.28
CA ARG A 106 0.75 -4.87 12.22
C ARG A 106 1.05 -4.29 10.84
N GLY A 107 1.91 -3.28 10.80
CA GLY A 107 2.50 -2.73 9.57
C GLY A 107 3.81 -3.43 9.17
N PRO A 108 4.43 -3.06 8.04
CA PRO A 108 5.69 -3.62 7.55
C PRO A 108 6.86 -3.30 8.51
N ARG A 109 7.64 -4.30 8.86
CA ARG A 109 8.81 -4.14 9.75
C ARG A 109 9.98 -3.43 9.06
N HIS A 110 10.16 -3.66 7.77
CA HIS A 110 11.19 -3.01 6.96
C HIS A 110 10.51 -2.34 5.76
N LEU A 111 10.50 -1.02 5.77
CA LEU A 111 9.85 -0.19 4.75
C LEU A 111 10.88 0.58 3.94
N PHE A 112 10.73 0.57 2.61
CA PHE A 112 11.31 1.52 1.69
C PHE A 112 10.19 2.26 0.96
N ASP A 113 9.96 3.52 1.34
CA ASP A 113 8.97 4.37 0.66
C ASP A 113 9.64 5.15 -0.47
N THR A 114 9.25 4.86 -1.70
CA THR A 114 9.85 5.47 -2.91
C THR A 114 9.56 6.96 -3.01
N GLN A 115 8.47 7.49 -2.46
CA GLN A 115 8.20 8.93 -2.44
C GLN A 115 9.10 9.64 -1.43
N VAL A 116 9.27 9.08 -0.25
CA VAL A 116 10.19 9.59 0.80
C VAL A 116 11.62 9.56 0.28
N ALA A 117 12.07 8.43 -0.26
CA ALA A 117 13.42 8.25 -0.80
C ALA A 117 13.72 9.25 -1.94
N ALA A 118 12.78 9.45 -2.85
CA ALA A 118 12.91 10.41 -3.94
C ALA A 118 13.06 11.86 -3.46
N GLY A 119 12.55 12.21 -2.29
CA GLY A 119 12.76 13.52 -1.66
C GLY A 119 14.25 13.84 -1.46
N PHE A 120 15.07 12.84 -1.17
CA PHE A 120 16.51 12.99 -0.98
C PHE A 120 17.30 13.07 -2.30
N THR A 121 16.67 12.77 -3.44
CA THR A 121 17.26 13.00 -4.78
C THR A 121 16.88 14.36 -5.37
N GLY A 122 16.22 15.23 -4.58
CA GLY A 122 15.80 16.58 -4.98
C GLY A 122 14.40 16.66 -5.60
N MET A 123 13.62 15.58 -5.56
CA MET A 123 12.23 15.57 -6.03
C MET A 123 11.28 15.87 -4.85
N SER A 124 10.44 16.90 -4.98
CA SER A 124 9.45 17.22 -3.95
C SER A 124 8.20 16.37 -4.14
N THR A 125 7.95 15.41 -3.24
CA THR A 125 6.75 14.56 -3.20
C THR A 125 6.26 14.09 -4.59
N PRO A 126 7.11 13.39 -5.37
CA PRO A 126 6.74 12.95 -6.71
C PRO A 126 5.61 11.92 -6.65
N SER A 127 4.76 11.87 -7.67
CA SER A 127 3.82 10.77 -7.84
C SER A 127 4.54 9.51 -8.36
N LEU A 128 3.95 8.32 -8.14
CA LEU A 128 4.48 7.08 -8.69
C LEU A 128 4.66 7.16 -10.21
N SER A 129 3.68 7.73 -10.93
CA SER A 129 3.77 7.90 -12.38
C SER A 129 4.96 8.76 -12.80
N ALA A 130 5.31 9.80 -12.03
CA ALA A 130 6.48 10.63 -12.30
C ALA A 130 7.80 9.86 -12.07
N LEU A 131 7.85 9.01 -11.04
CA LEU A 131 9.01 8.15 -10.79
C LEU A 131 9.17 7.08 -11.88
N VAL A 132 8.07 6.43 -12.28
CA VAL A 132 8.09 5.43 -13.35
C VAL A 132 8.50 6.08 -14.68
N GLU A 133 7.99 7.28 -15.02
CA GLU A 133 8.40 8.00 -16.23
C GLU A 133 9.90 8.35 -16.17
N ARG A 134 10.40 8.81 -15.03
CA ARG A 134 11.82 9.18 -14.85
C ARG A 134 12.77 8.00 -14.91
N TYR A 135 12.47 6.92 -14.19
CA TYR A 135 13.43 5.82 -13.96
C TYR A 135 13.22 4.63 -14.88
N VAL A 136 12.00 4.41 -15.38
CA VAL A 136 11.65 3.28 -16.25
C VAL A 136 11.40 3.74 -17.69
N GLY A 137 11.09 5.03 -17.89
CA GLY A 137 10.81 5.60 -19.23
C GLY A 137 9.40 5.29 -19.75
N LEU A 138 8.51 4.81 -18.87
CA LEU A 138 7.14 4.46 -19.22
C LEU A 138 6.15 5.48 -18.65
N ARG A 139 5.09 5.76 -19.41
CA ARG A 139 3.97 6.57 -18.92
C ARG A 139 2.85 5.67 -18.48
N LEU A 140 2.55 5.68 -17.18
CA LEU A 140 1.40 4.97 -16.64
C LEU A 140 0.09 5.63 -17.12
N PRO A 141 -0.93 4.84 -17.50
CA PRO A 141 -2.24 5.38 -17.79
C PRO A 141 -2.80 6.11 -16.56
N LYS A 142 -3.55 7.18 -16.79
CA LYS A 142 -4.24 7.87 -15.70
C LYS A 142 -5.30 6.93 -15.14
N GLY A 143 -5.17 6.59 -13.86
CA GLY A 143 -6.12 5.74 -13.17
C GLY A 143 -7.38 6.48 -12.76
N ASP A 144 -8.44 5.73 -12.57
CA ASP A 144 -9.73 6.18 -12.04
C ASP A 144 -9.69 6.09 -10.50
N ARG A 145 -9.02 7.07 -9.87
CA ARG A 145 -8.84 7.11 -8.40
C ARG A 145 -10.15 7.26 -7.62
N LEU A 146 -11.23 7.67 -8.26
CA LEU A 146 -12.53 7.92 -7.63
C LEU A 146 -13.49 6.73 -7.81
N THR A 147 -12.95 5.57 -8.05
CA THR A 147 -13.70 4.34 -8.28
C THR A 147 -14.15 3.70 -6.97
N ASP A 148 -15.29 3.01 -6.97
CA ASP A 148 -15.69 2.16 -5.85
C ASP A 148 -14.89 0.85 -5.88
N TRP A 149 -13.88 0.75 -5.03
CA TRP A 149 -13.02 -0.43 -4.90
C TRP A 149 -13.70 -1.62 -4.22
N PHE A 150 -14.91 -1.43 -3.64
CA PHE A 150 -15.71 -2.52 -3.07
C PHE A 150 -16.63 -3.20 -4.09
N GLU A 151 -16.80 -2.62 -5.28
CA GLU A 151 -17.55 -3.24 -6.35
C GLU A 151 -16.86 -4.52 -6.83
N ARG A 152 -17.63 -5.58 -7.09
CA ARG A 152 -17.13 -6.85 -7.66
C ARG A 152 -18.05 -7.31 -8.80
N PRO A 153 -17.47 -7.88 -9.87
CA PRO A 153 -16.03 -7.93 -10.17
C PRO A 153 -15.47 -6.54 -10.49
N LEU A 154 -14.18 -6.32 -10.21
CA LEU A 154 -13.52 -5.09 -10.68
C LEU A 154 -13.47 -5.05 -12.20
N ARG A 155 -13.61 -3.87 -12.76
CA ARG A 155 -13.45 -3.66 -14.20
C ARG A 155 -11.99 -3.89 -14.60
N LYS A 156 -11.74 -4.35 -15.84
CA LYS A 156 -10.39 -4.63 -16.34
C LYS A 156 -9.44 -3.44 -16.15
N ASN A 157 -9.88 -2.21 -16.44
CA ASN A 157 -9.06 -1.01 -16.26
C ASN A 157 -8.71 -0.71 -14.80
N GLN A 158 -9.60 -1.06 -13.83
CA GLN A 158 -9.32 -0.94 -12.41
C GLN A 158 -8.24 -1.94 -11.98
N SER A 159 -8.39 -3.20 -12.38
CA SER A 159 -7.39 -4.25 -12.07
C SER A 159 -6.04 -3.97 -12.70
N GLU A 160 -6.00 -3.46 -13.94
CA GLU A 160 -4.76 -3.05 -14.61
C GLU A 160 -4.11 -1.84 -13.91
N TYR A 161 -4.91 -0.87 -13.45
CA TYR A 161 -4.42 0.26 -12.68
C TYR A 161 -3.77 -0.23 -11.37
N ALA A 162 -4.50 -1.01 -10.58
CA ALA A 162 -4.01 -1.56 -9.32
C ALA A 162 -2.73 -2.41 -9.50
N ALA A 163 -2.67 -3.24 -10.54
CA ALA A 163 -1.47 -4.02 -10.84
C ALA A 163 -0.27 -3.12 -11.20
N ASN A 164 -0.50 -1.99 -11.87
CA ASN A 164 0.56 -1.05 -12.24
C ASN A 164 1.14 -0.29 -11.05
N ASP A 165 0.39 -0.12 -9.95
CA ASP A 165 0.86 0.57 -8.75
C ASP A 165 2.00 -0.19 -8.04
N VAL A 166 2.13 -1.50 -8.26
CA VAL A 166 3.25 -2.30 -7.74
C VAL A 166 4.24 -2.79 -8.80
N ARG A 167 3.83 -2.85 -10.07
CA ARG A 167 4.58 -3.50 -11.15
C ARG A 167 5.98 -2.95 -11.34
N TYR A 168 6.17 -1.65 -11.19
CA TYR A 168 7.43 -0.97 -11.50
C TYR A 168 8.18 -0.50 -10.25
N LEU A 169 7.69 -0.86 -9.06
CA LEU A 169 8.29 -0.39 -7.81
C LEU A 169 9.71 -0.92 -7.59
N PHE A 170 10.04 -2.13 -8.07
CA PHE A 170 11.39 -2.67 -7.93
C PHE A 170 12.39 -1.93 -8.79
N GLU A 171 12.03 -1.59 -10.03
CA GLU A 171 12.87 -0.83 -10.94
C GLU A 171 13.11 0.59 -10.41
N VAL A 172 12.05 1.22 -9.87
CA VAL A 172 12.14 2.53 -9.22
C VAL A 172 13.03 2.45 -7.97
N HIS A 173 12.83 1.43 -7.13
CA HIS A 173 13.63 1.19 -5.93
C HIS A 173 15.12 1.09 -6.25
N ASP A 174 15.48 0.23 -7.23
CA ASP A 174 16.88 -0.02 -7.58
C ASP A 174 17.57 1.24 -8.10
N ARG A 175 16.86 2.07 -8.89
CA ARG A 175 17.38 3.34 -9.39
C ARG A 175 17.51 4.38 -8.28
N LEU A 176 16.53 4.44 -7.38
CA LEU A 176 16.61 5.35 -6.21
C LEU A 176 17.77 4.98 -5.29
N ILE A 177 17.99 3.69 -5.02
CA ILE A 177 19.14 3.24 -4.23
C ILE A 177 20.44 3.72 -4.88
N ALA A 178 20.63 3.50 -6.19
CA ALA A 178 21.82 3.93 -6.91
C ALA A 178 22.06 5.45 -6.82
N ASP A 179 21.02 6.27 -7.08
CA ASP A 179 21.12 7.75 -6.98
C ASP A 179 21.44 8.21 -5.55
N LEU A 180 20.90 7.53 -4.55
CA LEU A 180 21.10 7.85 -3.13
C LEU A 180 22.50 7.44 -2.65
N GLU A 181 23.02 6.30 -3.10
CA GLU A 181 24.39 5.86 -2.84
C GLU A 181 25.40 6.82 -3.46
N GLU A 182 25.20 7.19 -4.76
CA GLU A 182 26.07 8.14 -5.45
C GLU A 182 26.11 9.50 -4.75
N SER A 183 24.98 9.98 -4.22
CA SER A 183 24.88 11.25 -3.49
C SER A 183 25.25 11.15 -2.01
N GLY A 184 25.56 9.96 -1.46
CA GLY A 184 25.84 9.71 -0.05
C GLY A 184 24.64 9.98 0.89
N ARG A 185 23.41 9.83 0.39
CA ARG A 185 22.16 10.15 1.13
C ARG A 185 21.30 8.93 1.45
N LEU A 186 21.76 7.73 1.11
CA LEU A 186 20.97 6.50 1.31
C LEU A 186 20.59 6.31 2.78
N ASP A 187 21.51 6.48 3.71
CA ASP A 187 21.23 6.29 5.14
C ASP A 187 20.16 7.26 5.65
N TRP A 188 20.15 8.50 5.16
CA TRP A 188 19.12 9.49 5.54
C TRP A 188 17.74 9.09 5.01
N ALA A 189 17.67 8.60 3.79
CA ALA A 189 16.41 8.12 3.21
C ALA A 189 15.88 6.90 3.96
N LEU A 190 16.75 5.94 4.32
CA LEU A 190 16.36 4.76 5.09
C LEU A 190 15.87 5.13 6.50
N ILE A 191 16.54 6.06 7.18
CA ILE A 191 16.11 6.57 8.49
C ILE A 191 14.72 7.22 8.37
N GLU A 192 14.47 8.05 7.34
CA GLU A 192 13.16 8.70 7.20
C GLU A 192 12.05 7.69 6.86
N CYS A 193 12.33 6.65 6.06
CA CYS A 193 11.39 5.54 5.85
C CYS A 193 11.08 4.81 7.16
N GLN A 194 12.08 4.56 8.00
CA GLN A 194 11.88 3.95 9.32
C GLN A 194 11.08 4.86 10.27
N LEU A 195 11.32 6.17 10.23
CA LEU A 195 10.53 7.14 10.98
C LEU A 195 9.08 7.20 10.51
N LEU A 196 8.83 7.10 9.19
CA LEU A 196 7.46 7.02 8.64
C LEU A 196 6.72 5.81 9.22
N GLN A 197 7.34 4.66 9.25
CA GLN A 197 6.80 3.44 9.85
C GLN A 197 6.46 3.63 11.35
N SER A 198 7.33 4.29 12.11
CA SER A 198 7.13 4.54 13.54
C SER A 198 6.11 5.64 13.85
N ARG A 199 5.76 6.48 12.85
CA ARG A 199 4.75 7.54 12.94
C ARG A 199 3.31 7.04 12.80
N SER A 200 3.10 5.72 12.62
CA SER A 200 1.76 5.14 12.72
C SER A 200 1.09 5.74 13.95
N LYS A 201 -0.14 6.25 13.79
CA LYS A 201 -0.81 7.09 14.81
C LYS A 201 -0.65 6.44 16.17
N PRO A 202 -0.11 7.15 17.18
CA PRO A 202 0.01 6.57 18.50
C PRO A 202 -1.36 6.00 18.88
N ASN A 203 -1.40 4.76 19.31
CA ASN A 203 -2.59 4.14 19.86
C ASN A 203 -2.98 4.99 21.09
N VAL A 204 -3.73 6.07 20.82
CA VAL A 204 -4.21 6.92 21.91
C VAL A 204 -5.21 6.08 22.64
N SER A 205 -4.97 5.90 23.94
CA SER A 205 -5.91 5.16 24.77
C SER A 205 -7.32 5.71 24.55
N PRO A 206 -8.34 4.85 24.50
CA PRO A 206 -9.72 5.28 24.28
C PRO A 206 -10.15 6.47 25.15
N GLU A 207 -9.62 6.55 26.38
CA GLU A 207 -9.92 7.61 27.34
C GLU A 207 -9.39 8.99 26.89
N LEU A 208 -8.34 9.01 26.06
CA LEU A 208 -7.73 10.23 25.54
C LEU A 208 -8.14 10.54 24.09
N ALA A 209 -8.93 9.69 23.46
CA ALA A 209 -9.36 9.84 22.06
C ALA A 209 -10.06 11.18 21.79
N TRP A 210 -10.83 11.69 22.76
CA TRP A 210 -11.51 12.98 22.68
C TRP A 210 -10.54 14.16 22.48
N THR A 211 -9.28 14.05 22.92
CA THR A 211 -8.28 15.12 22.78
C THR A 211 -7.88 15.38 21.32
N ARG A 212 -8.14 14.42 20.42
CA ARG A 212 -7.92 14.55 18.98
C ARG A 212 -9.02 15.34 18.29
N ILE A 213 -10.18 15.50 18.93
CA ILE A 213 -11.32 16.25 18.39
C ILE A 213 -11.12 17.71 18.77
N LYS A 214 -10.82 18.55 17.77
CA LYS A 214 -10.48 19.97 17.97
C LYS A 214 -11.55 20.70 18.80
N GLU A 215 -12.80 20.48 18.48
CA GLU A 215 -13.97 21.09 19.13
C GLU A 215 -14.15 20.57 20.57
N ALA A 216 -13.81 19.33 20.84
CA ALA A 216 -13.97 18.74 22.16
C ALA A 216 -12.98 19.31 23.21
N ARG A 217 -11.83 19.84 22.76
CA ARG A 217 -10.81 20.41 23.65
C ARG A 217 -11.32 21.57 24.52
N HIS A 218 -12.35 22.26 24.07
CA HIS A 218 -12.96 23.38 24.78
C HIS A 218 -14.12 22.98 25.70
N LEU A 219 -14.56 21.71 25.62
CA LEU A 219 -15.66 21.21 26.46
C LEU A 219 -15.24 21.08 27.94
N ARG A 220 -16.21 21.31 28.83
CA ARG A 220 -16.01 21.21 30.26
C ARG A 220 -17.17 20.41 30.91
N GLY A 221 -16.95 19.93 32.15
CA GLY A 221 -17.97 19.26 32.93
C GLY A 221 -18.58 18.06 32.19
N LYS A 222 -19.91 17.94 32.25
CA LYS A 222 -20.66 16.81 31.65
C LYS A 222 -20.41 16.64 30.16
N SER A 223 -20.32 17.75 29.39
CA SER A 223 -20.10 17.69 27.94
C SER A 223 -18.74 17.05 27.60
N ARG A 224 -17.68 17.33 28.38
CA ARG A 224 -16.37 16.68 28.20
C ARG A 224 -16.44 15.19 28.53
N CYS A 225 -17.16 14.81 29.61
CA CYS A 225 -17.34 13.39 29.94
C CYS A 225 -18.05 12.63 28.82
N VAL A 226 -19.12 13.20 28.26
CA VAL A 226 -19.84 12.59 27.12
C VAL A 226 -18.93 12.48 25.89
N ALA A 227 -18.18 13.53 25.55
CA ALA A 227 -17.24 13.51 24.43
C ALA A 227 -16.15 12.46 24.64
N SER A 228 -15.62 12.30 25.85
CA SER A 228 -14.62 11.28 26.18
C SER A 228 -15.17 9.87 26.00
N VAL A 229 -16.38 9.60 26.52
CA VAL A 229 -17.01 8.27 26.37
C VAL A 229 -17.30 7.94 24.92
N LEU A 230 -17.90 8.87 24.15
CA LEU A 230 -18.24 8.66 22.75
C LEU A 230 -16.97 8.50 21.88
N ALA A 231 -15.95 9.32 22.10
CA ALA A 231 -14.69 9.19 21.38
C ALA A 231 -13.99 7.88 21.73
N GLY A 232 -13.97 7.47 23.00
CA GLY A 232 -13.41 6.20 23.43
C GLY A 232 -14.13 5.00 22.83
N TRP A 233 -15.46 5.02 22.82
CA TRP A 233 -16.27 3.99 22.19
C TRP A 233 -15.95 3.87 20.69
N ARG A 234 -15.84 4.98 19.98
CA ARG A 234 -15.48 5.01 18.54
C ARG A 234 -14.11 4.39 18.25
N GLU A 235 -13.13 4.49 19.16
CA GLU A 235 -11.79 3.92 18.93
C GLU A 235 -11.79 2.39 19.03
N VAL A 236 -12.77 1.79 19.73
CA VAL A 236 -12.82 0.33 19.98
C VAL A 236 -13.89 -0.39 19.15
N THR A 237 -14.76 0.37 18.45
CA THR A 237 -15.82 -0.18 17.59
C THR A 237 -15.45 -0.04 16.12
#